data_ea4a9a20938348a24907bd951325d90d
#
_entry.id   ea4a9a20938348a24907bd951325d90d
#
_cell.length_a   1.000
_cell.length_b   1.000
_cell.length_c   1.000
_cell.angle_alpha   90.00
_cell.angle_beta   90.00
_cell.angle_gamma   90.00
#
_symmetry.space_group_name_H-M   'P 1'
#
loop_
_entity.id
_entity.type
_entity.pdbx_description
1 polymer ?
#
loop_
_entity_poly.entity_id
_entity_poly.type
_entity_poly.pdbx_seq_one_letter_code
_entity_poly.pdbx_strand_id
1 'polypeptide(L)'
;LPGNWPRKRALTAARPGHADLAGGMKYGHKDLRDVLERASARETAMRVAVGAVALKLLSLLGVEGVGYVPGMAGVWAKVPFSWDLVPRIEESPLRMTDPEAEAEAIRRIDQAKAEGDTLGGIIEARFRGLVPGLGSHVHWDRKLDGRLAQMALSIPAVKGVEIGPAFENAMKRGSEVHD
;
A
#
# COMPACT_ATOMS: atom_id res chain seq x y z
N LEU A 1 -4.91 -22.45 -21.54
CA LEU A 1 -6.11 -21.86 -20.92
C LEU A 1 -7.33 -22.39 -21.66
N PRO A 2 -8.36 -22.94 -20.99
CA PRO A 2 -9.56 -23.44 -21.69
C PRO A 2 -10.29 -22.27 -22.36
N GLY A 3 -10.41 -22.34 -23.68
CA GLY A 3 -10.71 -21.25 -24.58
C GLY A 3 -12.14 -20.81 -24.72
N ASN A 4 -13.04 -20.90 -23.75
CA ASN A 4 -14.44 -20.53 -23.93
C ASN A 4 -15.04 -19.63 -22.84
N TRP A 5 -14.24 -18.74 -22.26
CA TRP A 5 -14.84 -17.61 -21.56
C TRP A 5 -15.45 -16.66 -22.59
N PRO A 6 -16.73 -16.26 -22.46
CA PRO A 6 -17.32 -15.27 -23.35
C PRO A 6 -16.48 -14.01 -23.30
N ARG A 7 -15.78 -13.68 -24.38
CA ARG A 7 -15.05 -12.44 -24.51
C ARG A 7 -16.05 -11.30 -24.39
N LYS A 8 -16.08 -10.60 -23.27
CA LYS A 8 -16.82 -9.34 -23.16
C LYS A 8 -16.33 -8.41 -24.27
N ARG A 9 -17.24 -7.58 -24.79
CA ARG A 9 -16.90 -6.56 -25.80
C ARG A 9 -15.63 -5.82 -25.43
N ALA A 10 -14.72 -5.64 -26.39
CA ALA A 10 -13.45 -4.94 -26.18
C ALA A 10 -13.67 -3.54 -25.58
N LEU A 11 -12.82 -3.14 -24.65
CA LEU A 11 -12.79 -1.78 -24.12
C LEU A 11 -11.91 -0.91 -25.01
N THR A 12 -12.54 0.03 -25.71
CA THR A 12 -11.85 0.95 -26.65
C THR A 12 -11.73 2.36 -26.13
N ALA A 13 -12.46 2.70 -25.04
CA ALA A 13 -12.38 3.98 -24.39
C ALA A 13 -11.46 3.91 -23.18
N ALA A 14 -10.43 4.76 -23.15
CA ALA A 14 -9.51 4.87 -22.01
C ALA A 14 -10.18 5.61 -20.85
N ARG A 15 -9.99 5.11 -19.63
CA ARG A 15 -10.46 5.81 -18.42
C ARG A 15 -9.53 6.99 -18.12
N PRO A 16 -10.08 8.19 -17.82
CA PRO A 16 -9.28 9.33 -17.37
C PRO A 16 -8.46 8.98 -16.11
N GLY A 17 -7.24 9.50 -16.04
CA GLY A 17 -6.37 9.32 -14.88
C GLY A 17 -5.82 7.91 -14.66
N HIS A 18 -6.02 6.98 -15.61
CA HIS A 18 -5.53 5.60 -15.54
C HIS A 18 -4.46 5.32 -16.60
N ALA A 19 -3.79 4.18 -16.49
CA ALA A 19 -2.74 3.77 -17.42
C ALA A 19 -3.27 3.31 -18.80
N ASP A 20 -4.59 3.27 -19.01
CA ASP A 20 -5.23 2.68 -20.18
C ASP A 20 -4.71 3.26 -21.50
N LEU A 21 -4.70 4.58 -21.63
CA LEU A 21 -4.23 5.26 -22.84
C LEU A 21 -2.75 5.01 -23.08
N ALA A 22 -1.92 5.32 -22.08
CA ALA A 22 -0.47 5.19 -22.19
C ALA A 22 -0.04 3.73 -22.41
N GLY A 23 -0.67 2.78 -21.73
CA GLY A 23 -0.40 1.34 -21.90
C GLY A 23 -0.87 0.84 -23.26
N GLY A 24 -2.05 1.24 -23.71
CA GLY A 24 -2.56 0.89 -25.03
C GLY A 24 -1.63 1.37 -26.15
N MET A 25 -1.18 2.61 -26.08
CA MET A 25 -0.24 3.20 -27.05
C MET A 25 1.12 2.50 -26.99
N LYS A 26 1.67 2.30 -25.79
CA LYS A 26 3.02 1.72 -25.62
C LYS A 26 3.12 0.29 -26.15
N TYR A 27 2.10 -0.52 -25.87
CA TYR A 27 2.12 -1.95 -26.19
C TYR A 27 1.26 -2.34 -27.39
N GLY A 28 0.61 -1.37 -28.03
CA GLY A 28 -0.23 -1.61 -29.22
C GLY A 28 -1.53 -2.39 -28.93
N HIS A 29 -2.05 -2.32 -27.70
CA HIS A 29 -3.28 -3.02 -27.34
C HIS A 29 -4.50 -2.35 -27.95
N LYS A 30 -5.31 -3.14 -28.66
CA LYS A 30 -6.60 -2.70 -29.21
C LYS A 30 -7.75 -2.84 -28.20
N ASP A 31 -7.63 -3.79 -27.28
CA ASP A 31 -8.50 -3.95 -26.11
C ASP A 31 -7.78 -3.44 -24.87
N LEU A 32 -8.22 -2.30 -24.37
CA LEU A 32 -7.63 -1.68 -23.18
C LEU A 32 -7.88 -2.48 -21.89
N ARG A 33 -8.66 -3.55 -21.95
CA ARG A 33 -8.81 -4.50 -20.84
C ARG A 33 -7.48 -5.14 -20.48
N ASP A 34 -6.61 -5.39 -21.46
CA ASP A 34 -5.29 -5.97 -21.22
C ASP A 34 -4.41 -5.06 -20.36
N VAL A 35 -4.55 -3.74 -20.54
CA VAL A 35 -3.90 -2.74 -19.68
C VAL A 35 -4.58 -2.67 -18.32
N LEU A 36 -5.94 -2.63 -18.31
CA LEU A 36 -6.74 -2.52 -17.09
C LEU A 36 -6.43 -3.64 -16.10
N GLU A 37 -6.34 -4.89 -16.54
CA GLU A 37 -6.10 -6.06 -15.69
C GLU A 37 -4.72 -5.99 -15.00
N ARG A 38 -3.75 -5.32 -15.60
CA ARG A 38 -2.39 -5.17 -15.05
C ARG A 38 -2.18 -3.87 -14.27
N ALA A 39 -3.03 -2.87 -14.45
CA ALA A 39 -2.89 -1.54 -13.84
C ALA A 39 -4.00 -1.24 -12.82
N SER A 40 -4.85 -2.20 -12.49
CA SER A 40 -5.96 -2.04 -11.56
C SER A 40 -5.72 -2.74 -10.22
N ALA A 41 -6.66 -2.54 -9.29
CA ALA A 41 -6.67 -3.22 -7.99
C ALA A 41 -6.67 -4.77 -8.08
N ARG A 42 -6.99 -5.35 -9.24
CA ARG A 42 -6.92 -6.81 -9.45
C ARG A 42 -5.48 -7.33 -9.39
N GLU A 43 -4.51 -6.55 -9.88
CA GLU A 43 -3.10 -6.89 -9.73
C GLU A 43 -2.70 -6.91 -8.24
N THR A 44 -3.23 -6.00 -7.46
CA THR A 44 -2.99 -5.92 -6.01
C THR A 44 -3.45 -7.18 -5.27
N ALA A 45 -4.54 -7.84 -5.71
CA ALA A 45 -4.99 -9.09 -5.11
C ALA A 45 -3.91 -10.20 -5.20
N MET A 46 -3.18 -10.26 -6.30
CA MET A 46 -2.06 -11.21 -6.45
C MET A 46 -0.87 -10.84 -5.56
N ARG A 47 -0.61 -9.56 -5.36
CA ARG A 47 0.41 -9.11 -4.39
C ARG A 47 0.07 -9.53 -2.97
N VAL A 48 -1.19 -9.39 -2.58
CA VAL A 48 -1.67 -9.85 -1.26
C VAL A 48 -1.47 -11.36 -1.10
N ALA A 49 -1.81 -12.14 -2.11
CA ALA A 49 -1.62 -13.60 -2.06
C ALA A 49 -0.14 -13.98 -1.90
N VAL A 50 0.76 -13.38 -2.69
CA VAL A 50 2.21 -13.61 -2.59
C VAL A 50 2.74 -13.10 -1.24
N GLY A 51 2.26 -11.95 -0.78
CA GLY A 51 2.61 -11.36 0.52
C GLY A 51 2.23 -12.26 1.69
N ALA A 52 1.07 -12.92 1.64
CA ALA A 52 0.64 -13.86 2.67
C ALA A 52 1.60 -15.06 2.78
N VAL A 53 2.05 -15.61 1.65
CA VAL A 53 3.07 -16.68 1.62
C VAL A 53 4.40 -16.20 2.20
N ALA A 54 4.83 -14.99 1.82
CA ALA A 54 6.07 -14.39 2.32
C ALA A 54 6.01 -14.13 3.83
N LEU A 55 4.89 -13.59 4.34
CA LEU A 55 4.69 -13.39 5.79
C LEU A 55 4.71 -14.71 6.56
N LYS A 56 4.13 -15.78 5.99
CA LYS A 56 4.21 -17.11 6.60
C LYS A 56 5.63 -17.62 6.69
N LEU A 57 6.44 -17.43 5.64
CA LEU A 57 7.86 -17.77 5.67
C LEU A 57 8.63 -16.95 6.71
N LEU A 58 8.40 -15.63 6.73
CA LEU A 58 9.03 -14.74 7.71
C LEU A 58 8.68 -15.11 9.15
N SER A 59 7.43 -15.53 9.40
CA SER A 59 7.02 -15.96 10.75
C SER A 59 7.76 -17.19 11.25
N LEU A 60 8.17 -18.11 10.35
CA LEU A 60 9.01 -19.26 10.70
C LEU A 60 10.43 -18.83 11.09
N LEU A 61 10.86 -17.65 10.68
CA LEU A 61 12.14 -17.03 11.03
C LEU A 61 12.04 -16.09 12.24
N GLY A 62 10.88 -16.03 12.90
CA GLY A 62 10.64 -15.15 14.04
C GLY A 62 10.36 -13.68 13.67
N VAL A 63 10.11 -13.39 12.40
CA VAL A 63 9.77 -12.04 11.93
C VAL A 63 8.26 -11.89 11.88
N GLU A 64 7.76 -10.85 12.51
CA GLU A 64 6.34 -10.45 12.46
C GLU A 64 6.19 -9.15 11.67
N GLY A 65 5.11 -9.07 10.88
CA GLY A 65 4.78 -7.87 10.10
C GLY A 65 3.30 -7.54 10.21
N VAL A 66 2.99 -6.26 10.28
CA VAL A 66 1.61 -5.74 10.30
C VAL A 66 1.51 -4.49 9.45
N GLY A 67 0.42 -4.37 8.68
CA GLY A 67 0.04 -3.14 8.01
C GLY A 67 -1.18 -2.53 8.69
N TYR A 68 -1.17 -1.23 8.89
CA TYR A 68 -2.29 -0.50 9.48
C TYR A 68 -2.44 0.89 8.84
N VAL A 69 -3.52 1.58 9.15
CA VAL A 69 -3.87 2.88 8.59
C VAL A 69 -3.80 3.94 9.70
N PRO A 70 -2.74 4.75 9.76
CA PRO A 70 -2.64 5.87 10.71
C PRO A 70 -3.52 7.06 10.32
N GLY A 71 -3.86 7.20 9.04
CA GLY A 71 -4.69 8.31 8.56
C GLY A 71 -5.48 7.96 7.31
N MET A 72 -6.76 8.32 7.28
CA MET A 72 -7.68 8.08 6.17
C MET A 72 -8.65 9.26 6.03
N ALA A 73 -8.89 9.69 4.79
CA ALA A 73 -9.88 10.74 4.51
C ALA A 73 -9.61 12.06 5.26
N GLY A 74 -8.34 12.39 5.55
CA GLY A 74 -7.96 13.56 6.34
C GLY A 74 -8.21 13.42 7.86
N VAL A 75 -8.55 12.22 8.33
CA VAL A 75 -8.69 11.89 9.76
C VAL A 75 -7.48 11.08 10.20
N TRP A 76 -6.86 11.48 11.29
CA TRP A 76 -5.69 10.81 11.86
C TRP A 76 -6.05 10.10 13.17
N ALA A 77 -5.54 8.89 13.34
CA ALA A 77 -5.60 8.17 14.60
C ALA A 77 -4.80 8.91 15.67
N LYS A 78 -5.41 9.15 16.82
CA LYS A 78 -4.75 9.74 18.01
C LYS A 78 -4.08 8.69 18.88
N VAL A 79 -4.51 7.43 18.75
CA VAL A 79 -3.93 6.29 19.45
C VAL A 79 -2.71 5.82 18.68
N PRO A 80 -1.49 5.96 19.23
CA PRO A 80 -0.28 5.52 18.55
C PRO A 80 -0.26 3.99 18.39
N PHE A 81 0.48 3.51 17.41
CA PHE A 81 0.65 2.07 17.21
C PHE A 81 1.38 1.42 18.39
N SER A 82 0.83 0.30 18.85
CA SER A 82 1.50 -0.66 19.73
C SER A 82 1.25 -2.07 19.20
N TRP A 83 2.17 -2.98 19.41
CA TRP A 83 2.00 -4.39 19.02
C TRP A 83 0.82 -5.08 19.72
N ASP A 84 0.43 -4.60 20.89
CA ASP A 84 -0.74 -5.10 21.63
C ASP A 84 -2.06 -4.76 20.94
N LEU A 85 -2.05 -3.77 20.04
CA LEU A 85 -3.22 -3.36 19.25
C LEU A 85 -3.41 -4.19 17.97
N VAL A 86 -2.48 -5.10 17.64
CA VAL A 86 -2.58 -5.91 16.42
C VAL A 86 -3.91 -6.68 16.33
N PRO A 87 -4.41 -7.35 17.39
CA PRO A 87 -5.72 -8.00 17.31
C PRO A 87 -6.85 -7.04 16.95
N ARG A 88 -6.86 -5.83 17.54
CA ARG A 88 -7.84 -4.80 17.21
C ARG A 88 -7.70 -4.32 15.76
N ILE A 89 -6.47 -4.11 15.28
CA ILE A 89 -6.20 -3.69 13.90
C ILE A 89 -6.75 -4.72 12.91
N GLU A 90 -6.59 -6.01 13.21
CA GLU A 90 -7.11 -7.10 12.37
C GLU A 90 -8.65 -7.15 12.32
N GLU A 91 -9.32 -6.75 13.39
CA GLU A 91 -10.78 -6.69 13.47
C GLU A 91 -11.36 -5.39 12.90
N SER A 92 -10.54 -4.33 12.79
CA SER A 92 -10.95 -3.02 12.30
C SER A 92 -11.21 -3.04 10.79
N PRO A 93 -12.38 -2.58 10.30
CA PRO A 93 -12.69 -2.53 8.87
C PRO A 93 -11.75 -1.61 8.07
N LEU A 94 -11.16 -0.59 8.70
CA LEU A 94 -10.16 0.28 8.09
C LEU A 94 -8.74 -0.01 8.56
N ARG A 95 -8.53 -1.00 9.44
CA ARG A 95 -7.22 -1.33 10.05
C ARG A 95 -6.63 -0.15 10.84
N MET A 96 -7.46 0.64 11.49
CA MET A 96 -7.03 1.77 12.32
C MET A 96 -6.82 1.36 13.78
N THR A 97 -5.91 2.05 14.47
CA THR A 97 -5.68 1.85 15.92
C THR A 97 -6.73 2.52 16.80
N ASP A 98 -7.40 3.55 16.28
CA ASP A 98 -8.29 4.46 17.01
C ASP A 98 -9.74 4.29 16.55
N PRO A 99 -10.67 3.79 17.43
CA PRO A 99 -12.06 3.58 17.07
C PRO A 99 -12.83 4.87 16.72
N GLU A 100 -12.49 5.98 17.38
CA GLU A 100 -13.18 7.26 17.14
C GLU A 100 -12.77 7.83 15.77
N ALA A 101 -11.47 7.82 15.49
CA ALA A 101 -10.94 8.21 14.18
C ALA A 101 -11.49 7.31 13.06
N GLU A 102 -11.60 6.00 13.30
CA GLU A 102 -12.18 5.05 12.35
C GLU A 102 -13.62 5.38 12.02
N ALA A 103 -14.47 5.61 13.04
CA ALA A 103 -15.87 5.97 12.84
C ALA A 103 -16.04 7.27 12.03
N GLU A 104 -15.19 8.27 12.29
CA GLU A 104 -15.16 9.52 11.52
C GLU A 104 -14.71 9.29 10.07
N ALA A 105 -13.66 8.50 9.86
CA ALA A 105 -13.16 8.16 8.54
C ALA A 105 -14.24 7.42 7.71
N ILE A 106 -14.96 6.47 8.31
CA ILE A 106 -16.07 5.76 7.66
C ILE A 106 -17.16 6.74 7.22
N ARG A 107 -17.56 7.69 8.08
CA ARG A 107 -18.55 8.70 7.70
C ARG A 107 -18.12 9.54 6.48
N ARG A 108 -16.86 9.95 6.43
CA ARG A 108 -16.31 10.68 5.29
C ARG A 108 -16.24 9.83 4.02
N ILE A 109 -15.92 8.55 4.15
CA ILE A 109 -15.93 7.61 3.02
C ILE A 109 -17.34 7.47 2.45
N ASP A 110 -18.35 7.29 3.30
CA ASP A 110 -19.75 7.16 2.88
C ASP A 110 -20.26 8.44 2.23
N GLN A 111 -19.87 9.60 2.74
CA GLN A 111 -20.19 10.90 2.13
C GLN A 111 -19.55 11.01 0.74
N ALA A 112 -18.24 10.78 0.60
CA ALA A 112 -17.57 10.85 -0.69
C ALA A 112 -18.17 9.87 -1.71
N LYS A 113 -18.55 8.68 -1.26
CA LYS A 113 -19.23 7.69 -2.09
C LYS A 113 -20.60 8.19 -2.57
N ALA A 114 -21.37 8.88 -1.73
CA ALA A 114 -22.65 9.48 -2.10
C ALA A 114 -22.48 10.60 -3.12
N GLU A 115 -21.38 11.35 -3.03
CA GLU A 115 -21.01 12.44 -3.93
C GLU A 115 -20.34 11.93 -5.23
N GLY A 116 -20.02 10.65 -5.33
CA GLY A 116 -19.34 10.04 -6.48
C GLY A 116 -17.85 10.39 -6.55
N ASP A 117 -17.25 10.71 -5.41
CA ASP A 117 -15.83 11.08 -5.28
C ASP A 117 -15.01 9.99 -4.59
N THR A 118 -13.70 10.21 -4.46
CA THR A 118 -12.74 9.29 -3.86
C THR A 118 -11.90 9.97 -2.79
N LEU A 119 -11.41 9.18 -1.84
CA LEU A 119 -10.56 9.64 -0.76
C LEU A 119 -9.25 8.86 -0.74
N GLY A 120 -8.21 9.49 -0.21
CA GLY A 120 -6.90 8.89 0.00
C GLY A 120 -6.64 8.61 1.47
N GLY A 121 -5.53 7.90 1.72
CA GLY A 121 -5.08 7.59 3.07
C GLY A 121 -3.59 7.27 3.11
N ILE A 122 -3.12 7.03 4.31
CA ILE A 122 -1.74 6.65 4.61
C ILE A 122 -1.77 5.25 5.22
N ILE A 123 -0.89 4.40 4.73
CA ILE A 123 -0.70 3.03 5.22
C ILE A 123 0.71 2.96 5.79
N GLU A 124 0.83 2.39 6.96
CA GLU A 124 2.11 2.10 7.57
C GLU A 124 2.28 0.59 7.74
N ALA A 125 3.46 0.08 7.39
CA ALA A 125 3.84 -1.32 7.61
C ALA A 125 4.98 -1.37 8.62
N ARG A 126 4.81 -2.16 9.68
CA ARG A 126 5.81 -2.39 10.73
C ARG A 126 6.24 -3.83 10.78
N PHE A 127 7.51 -4.01 11.03
CA PHE A 127 8.12 -5.33 11.20
C PHE A 127 8.96 -5.37 12.49
N ARG A 128 8.94 -6.52 13.17
CA ARG A 128 9.84 -6.83 14.29
C ARG A 128 10.46 -8.20 14.12
N GLY A 129 11.52 -8.47 14.87
CA GLY A 129 12.25 -9.74 14.79
C GLY A 129 13.22 -9.82 13.61
N LEU A 130 13.50 -8.67 12.95
CA LEU A 130 14.47 -8.61 11.87
C LEU A 130 15.90 -8.78 12.42
N VAL A 131 16.72 -9.54 11.68
CA VAL A 131 18.13 -9.73 12.05
C VAL A 131 18.94 -8.50 11.62
N PRO A 132 19.92 -8.05 12.42
CA PRO A 132 20.86 -7.02 12.02
C PRO A 132 21.62 -7.41 10.76
N GLY A 133 21.91 -6.42 9.89
CA GLY A 133 22.68 -6.65 8.66
C GLY A 133 21.84 -6.93 7.41
N LEU A 134 20.51 -6.78 7.49
CA LEU A 134 19.66 -6.81 6.30
C LEU A 134 19.99 -5.64 5.36
N GLY A 135 19.95 -5.91 4.06
CA GLY A 135 20.38 -4.95 3.05
C GLY A 135 21.90 -4.87 2.93
N SER A 136 22.42 -3.78 2.39
CA SER A 136 23.86 -3.57 2.26
C SER A 136 24.15 -2.10 2.06
N HIS A 137 25.25 -1.63 2.62
CA HIS A 137 25.80 -0.27 2.41
C HIS A 137 26.69 -0.17 1.15
N VAL A 138 27.07 -1.29 0.56
CA VAL A 138 28.11 -1.37 -0.48
C VAL A 138 27.69 -0.70 -1.79
N HIS A 139 26.40 -0.83 -2.17
CA HIS A 139 25.92 -0.28 -3.42
C HIS A 139 24.45 0.18 -3.27
N TRP A 140 24.05 1.20 -4.01
CA TRP A 140 22.75 1.86 -3.91
C TRP A 140 21.55 0.89 -4.12
N ASP A 141 21.67 -0.06 -5.04
CA ASP A 141 20.60 -1.03 -5.36
C ASP A 141 20.43 -2.15 -4.31
N ARG A 142 21.36 -2.21 -3.34
CA ARG A 142 21.35 -3.19 -2.24
C ARG A 142 20.86 -2.59 -0.92
N LYS A 143 20.67 -1.27 -0.85
CA LYS A 143 20.14 -0.61 0.33
C LYS A 143 18.72 -1.07 0.60
N LEU A 144 18.42 -1.40 1.87
CA LEU A 144 17.11 -1.93 2.26
C LEU A 144 16.01 -0.89 2.09
N ASP A 145 16.24 0.36 2.51
CA ASP A 145 15.33 1.49 2.34
C ASP A 145 14.95 1.72 0.86
N GLY A 146 15.95 1.73 -0.02
CA GLY A 146 15.74 1.87 -1.46
C GLY A 146 14.86 0.75 -2.05
N ARG A 147 15.10 -0.48 -1.64
CA ARG A 147 14.31 -1.65 -2.09
C ARG A 147 12.89 -1.64 -1.55
N LEU A 148 12.70 -1.28 -0.28
CA LEU A 148 11.38 -1.12 0.32
C LEU A 148 10.60 0.01 -0.36
N ALA A 149 11.24 1.16 -0.60
CA ALA A 149 10.63 2.28 -1.30
C ALA A 149 10.20 1.90 -2.73
N GLN A 150 11.05 1.19 -3.47
CA GLN A 150 10.72 0.69 -4.80
C GLN A 150 9.51 -0.24 -4.77
N MET A 151 9.45 -1.16 -3.82
CA MET A 151 8.31 -2.08 -3.68
C MET A 151 7.03 -1.34 -3.31
N ALA A 152 7.09 -0.41 -2.36
CA ALA A 152 5.93 0.40 -1.96
C ALA A 152 5.39 1.23 -3.13
N LEU A 153 6.24 1.96 -3.84
CA LEU A 153 5.85 2.78 -4.99
C LEU A 153 5.42 1.95 -6.21
N SER A 154 5.74 0.67 -6.26
CA SER A 154 5.25 -0.23 -7.31
C SER A 154 3.78 -0.65 -7.13
N ILE A 155 3.20 -0.40 -5.97
CA ILE A 155 1.78 -0.69 -5.69
C ILE A 155 0.92 0.36 -6.43
N PRO A 156 -0.11 -0.05 -7.20
CA PRO A 156 -1.00 0.89 -7.86
C PRO A 156 -1.61 1.90 -6.88
N ALA A 157 -1.67 3.16 -7.29
CA ALA A 157 -2.15 4.32 -6.55
C ALA A 157 -1.25 4.84 -5.40
N VAL A 158 -0.20 4.14 -5.01
CA VAL A 158 0.80 4.69 -4.07
C VAL A 158 1.62 5.78 -4.77
N LYS A 159 1.70 6.97 -4.17
CA LYS A 159 2.35 8.16 -4.73
C LYS A 159 3.49 8.72 -3.89
N GLY A 160 3.63 8.26 -2.66
CA GLY A 160 4.70 8.67 -1.77
C GLY A 160 5.10 7.52 -0.85
N VAL A 161 6.33 7.57 -0.37
CA VAL A 161 6.85 6.64 0.63
C VAL A 161 7.78 7.40 1.57
N GLU A 162 7.74 7.00 2.82
CA GLU A 162 8.61 7.49 3.88
C GLU A 162 9.17 6.27 4.61
N ILE A 163 10.45 6.31 4.94
CA ILE A 163 11.13 5.27 5.72
C ILE A 163 11.48 5.86 7.08
N GLY A 164 10.87 5.30 8.14
CA GLY A 164 10.90 5.92 9.46
C GLY A 164 10.21 7.29 9.46
N PRO A 165 10.40 8.15 10.48
CA PRO A 165 9.81 9.48 10.56
C PRO A 165 10.65 10.52 9.78
N ALA A 166 10.91 10.27 8.48
CA ALA A 166 11.86 11.04 7.69
C ALA A 166 11.47 12.52 7.53
N PHE A 167 10.18 12.81 7.30
CA PHE A 167 9.71 14.20 7.17
C PHE A 167 9.70 14.93 8.52
N GLU A 168 9.37 14.25 9.60
CA GLU A 168 9.47 14.79 10.96
C GLU A 168 10.94 15.09 11.32
N ASN A 169 11.82 14.16 11.03
CA ASN A 169 13.26 14.30 11.30
C ASN A 169 13.90 15.43 10.50
N ALA A 170 13.38 15.76 9.32
CA ALA A 170 13.84 16.90 8.53
C ALA A 170 13.64 18.25 9.23
N MET A 171 12.76 18.33 10.23
CA MET A 171 12.48 19.53 11.03
C MET A 171 13.26 19.56 12.35
N LYS A 172 14.04 18.52 12.65
CA LYS A 172 14.80 18.37 13.90
C LYS A 172 16.29 18.62 13.69
N ARG A 173 16.98 18.86 14.79
CA ARG A 173 18.46 18.90 14.79
C ARG A 173 19.00 17.48 14.70
N GLY A 174 20.19 17.32 14.14
CA GLY A 174 20.84 16.01 14.04
C GLY A 174 20.98 15.28 15.38
N SER A 175 21.25 16.01 16.47
CA SER A 175 21.31 15.46 17.82
C SER A 175 19.98 14.94 18.38
N GLU A 176 18.87 15.25 17.73
CA GLU A 176 17.52 14.78 18.11
C GLU A 176 17.03 13.61 17.23
N VAL A 177 17.82 13.25 16.21
CA VAL A 177 17.47 12.25 15.21
C VAL A 177 18.32 10.99 15.32
N HIS A 178 19.57 11.13 15.73
CA HIS A 178 20.49 10.00 15.88
C HIS A 178 20.42 9.40 17.29
N ASP A 179 20.52 8.07 17.35
CA ASP A 179 20.56 7.25 18.58
C ASP A 179 21.84 7.55 19.40
#